data_d67329d26c3568ceb9bf79c03eb9b298
#
_entry.id   d67329d26c3568ceb9bf79c03eb9b298
#
_cell.length_a   1.000
_cell.length_b   1.000
_cell.length_c   1.000
_cell.angle_alpha   90.00
_cell.angle_beta   90.00
_cell.angle_gamma   90.00
#
_symmetry.space_group_name_H-M   'P 1'
#
loop_
_entity.id
_entity.type
_entity.pdbx_description
1 polymer ?
#
loop_
_entity_poly.entity_id
_entity_poly.type
_entity_poly.pdbx_seq_one_letter_code
_entity_poly.pdbx_strand_id
1 'polypeptide(L)'
;ENKEMYNTVFKRLLDLGDFIGIEGFVFRTQMGEISIHAKKLTVLSKSIKPLPIVKYKDGVAYDKFEDPELRYRQRYVDLAVNEEVKDIFIKRSKVFSSMREYFNSKGYMEVETPILQSIAGGAAARPFITHHNALDMPLYMRIASELYLKRLIVGGFEGVYEIGKNFRNEGMDRTHNPEFTCMEIYVAYKDYNWMMSFTEKLLERICIAVNGTR
;
A
#
# COMPACT_ATOMS: atom_id res chain seq x y z
N GLU A 1 4.54 -43.83 -9.23
CA GLU A 1 4.42 -43.00 -7.98
C GLU A 1 3.50 -41.79 -8.18
N ASN A 2 3.53 -41.12 -9.32
CA ASN A 2 2.72 -39.91 -9.55
C ASN A 2 1.23 -40.16 -9.86
N LYS A 3 0.84 -41.37 -10.26
CA LYS A 3 -0.56 -41.67 -10.61
C LYS A 3 -1.52 -41.69 -9.43
N GLU A 4 -1.10 -42.19 -8.29
CA GLU A 4 -1.91 -42.23 -7.09
C GLU A 4 -2.10 -40.84 -6.51
N MET A 5 -1.02 -40.07 -6.40
CA MET A 5 -1.07 -38.67 -5.98
C MET A 5 -1.96 -37.83 -6.90
N TYR A 6 -1.84 -37.99 -8.22
CA TYR A 6 -2.68 -37.29 -9.18
C TYR A 6 -4.16 -37.64 -9.05
N ASN A 7 -4.47 -38.92 -8.96
CA ASN A 7 -5.87 -39.41 -8.91
C ASN A 7 -6.53 -39.15 -7.55
N THR A 8 -5.78 -39.17 -6.46
CA THR A 8 -6.31 -39.00 -5.10
C THR A 8 -6.20 -37.57 -4.63
N VAL A 9 -4.99 -37.01 -4.59
CA VAL A 9 -4.76 -35.68 -4.04
C VAL A 9 -5.22 -34.61 -5.03
N PHE A 10 -4.62 -34.57 -6.23
CA PHE A 10 -4.86 -33.48 -7.19
C PHE A 10 -6.32 -33.44 -7.66
N LYS A 11 -6.90 -34.56 -8.05
CA LYS A 11 -8.27 -34.59 -8.59
C LYS A 11 -9.38 -34.53 -7.56
N ARG A 12 -9.16 -34.96 -6.33
CA ARG A 12 -10.25 -35.20 -5.37
C ARG A 12 -10.14 -34.36 -4.10
N LEU A 13 -8.94 -33.95 -3.71
CA LEU A 13 -8.70 -33.29 -2.43
C LEU A 13 -8.27 -31.84 -2.55
N LEU A 14 -7.82 -31.40 -3.75
CA LEU A 14 -7.46 -30.01 -3.97
C LEU A 14 -8.68 -29.19 -4.39
N ASP A 15 -8.77 -28.03 -3.78
CA ASP A 15 -9.75 -27.01 -4.09
C ASP A 15 -9.06 -25.72 -4.55
N LEU A 16 -9.80 -24.88 -5.25
CA LEU A 16 -9.32 -23.56 -5.65
C LEU A 16 -9.09 -22.68 -4.40
N GLY A 17 -7.88 -22.14 -4.29
CA GLY A 17 -7.44 -21.38 -3.14
C GLY A 17 -6.53 -22.16 -2.17
N ASP A 18 -6.34 -23.48 -2.40
CA ASP A 18 -5.36 -24.25 -1.65
C ASP A 18 -3.94 -23.81 -1.95
N PHE A 19 -3.07 -23.85 -0.94
CA PHE A 19 -1.66 -23.64 -1.12
C PHE A 19 -0.94 -24.97 -1.30
N ILE A 20 -0.18 -25.09 -2.39
CA ILE A 20 0.58 -26.28 -2.72
C ILE A 20 2.06 -25.98 -2.91
N GLY A 21 2.92 -26.88 -2.48
CA GLY A 21 4.34 -26.91 -2.77
C GLY A 21 4.62 -27.88 -3.92
N ILE A 22 5.43 -27.46 -4.89
CA ILE A 22 5.80 -28.29 -6.04
C ILE A 22 7.33 -28.38 -6.11
N GLU A 23 7.85 -29.60 -6.11
CA GLU A 23 9.24 -29.89 -6.46
C GLU A 23 9.29 -30.36 -7.91
N GLY A 24 10.09 -29.72 -8.75
CA GLY A 24 10.16 -30.05 -10.16
C GLY A 24 11.09 -29.13 -10.94
N PHE A 25 10.96 -29.10 -12.24
CA PHE A 25 11.72 -28.18 -13.11
C PHE A 25 10.77 -27.38 -14.00
N VAL A 26 11.16 -26.13 -14.26
CA VAL A 26 10.43 -25.22 -15.14
C VAL A 26 10.73 -25.57 -16.59
N PHE A 27 9.72 -25.57 -17.43
CA PHE A 27 9.84 -25.74 -18.87
C PHE A 27 8.82 -24.89 -19.61
N ARG A 28 9.00 -24.74 -20.90
CA ARG A 28 8.06 -24.05 -21.76
C ARG A 28 7.31 -25.07 -22.61
N THR A 29 5.99 -24.99 -22.58
CA THR A 29 5.14 -25.86 -23.41
C THR A 29 5.28 -25.55 -24.90
N GLN A 30 4.78 -26.42 -25.78
CA GLN A 30 4.74 -26.16 -27.23
C GLN A 30 3.93 -24.92 -27.58
N MET A 31 2.95 -24.55 -26.75
CA MET A 31 2.13 -23.33 -26.90
C MET A 31 2.79 -22.07 -26.30
N GLY A 32 4.02 -22.21 -25.78
CA GLY A 32 4.79 -21.10 -25.25
C GLY A 32 4.55 -20.80 -23.76
N GLU A 33 3.69 -21.51 -23.05
CA GLU A 33 3.40 -21.31 -21.63
C GLU A 33 4.52 -21.78 -20.73
N ILE A 34 4.83 -21.02 -19.69
CA ILE A 34 5.76 -21.43 -18.64
C ILE A 34 5.04 -22.36 -17.68
N SER A 35 5.56 -23.59 -17.57
CA SER A 35 4.95 -24.65 -16.78
C SER A 35 5.98 -25.35 -15.89
N ILE A 36 5.51 -26.06 -14.86
CA ILE A 36 6.36 -26.84 -13.96
C ILE A 36 6.06 -28.31 -14.19
N HIS A 37 7.10 -29.07 -14.55
CA HIS A 37 7.02 -30.53 -14.53
C HIS A 37 7.16 -31.01 -13.08
N ALA A 38 6.01 -31.33 -12.46
CA ALA A 38 5.96 -31.69 -11.06
C ALA A 38 6.51 -33.11 -10.82
N LYS A 39 7.53 -33.24 -9.98
CA LYS A 39 8.04 -34.52 -9.45
C LYS A 39 7.37 -34.88 -8.13
N LYS A 40 7.09 -33.87 -7.29
CA LYS A 40 6.43 -34.02 -6.01
C LYS A 40 5.45 -32.87 -5.80
N LEU A 41 4.33 -33.15 -5.17
CA LEU A 41 3.31 -32.18 -4.79
C LEU A 41 3.00 -32.37 -3.30
N THR A 42 2.98 -31.27 -2.57
CA THR A 42 2.66 -31.25 -1.14
C THR A 42 1.54 -30.25 -0.90
N VAL A 43 0.47 -30.63 -0.23
CA VAL A 43 -0.56 -29.70 0.22
C VAL A 43 -0.02 -28.97 1.46
N LEU A 44 0.16 -27.66 1.37
CA LEU A 44 0.70 -26.83 2.45
C LEU A 44 -0.42 -26.28 3.34
N SER A 45 -1.53 -25.86 2.74
CA SER A 45 -2.70 -25.36 3.47
C SER A 45 -3.96 -25.53 2.63
N LYS A 46 -5.06 -25.90 3.29
CA LYS A 46 -6.38 -25.99 2.70
C LYS A 46 -7.12 -24.66 2.82
N SER A 47 -7.79 -24.24 1.74
CA SER A 47 -8.73 -23.13 1.78
C SER A 47 -10.06 -23.63 2.38
N ILE A 48 -10.41 -23.09 3.57
CA ILE A 48 -11.66 -23.49 4.24
C ILE A 48 -12.88 -22.82 3.60
N LYS A 49 -12.67 -21.66 2.98
CA LYS A 49 -13.73 -20.93 2.25
C LYS A 49 -13.38 -20.85 0.78
N PRO A 50 -14.37 -21.09 -0.11
CA PRO A 50 -14.14 -20.95 -1.55
C PRO A 50 -13.78 -19.51 -1.90
N LEU A 51 -12.83 -19.34 -2.84
CA LEU A 51 -12.56 -18.03 -3.42
C LEU A 51 -13.65 -17.66 -4.42
N PRO A 52 -14.05 -16.37 -4.48
CA PRO A 52 -14.98 -15.87 -5.51
C PRO A 52 -14.26 -15.81 -6.86
N ILE A 53 -14.26 -16.93 -7.58
CA ILE A 53 -13.62 -17.04 -8.89
C ILE A 53 -14.68 -16.85 -9.97
N VAL A 54 -14.36 -16.00 -10.95
CA VAL A 54 -15.22 -15.73 -12.09
C VAL A 54 -15.50 -17.01 -12.86
N LYS A 55 -16.78 -17.36 -12.99
CA LYS A 55 -17.26 -18.45 -13.83
C LYS A 55 -17.92 -17.86 -15.08
N TYR A 56 -17.66 -18.45 -16.21
CA TYR A 56 -18.29 -18.05 -17.47
C TYR A 56 -19.33 -19.09 -17.87
N LYS A 57 -20.55 -18.64 -18.13
CA LYS A 57 -21.61 -19.46 -18.71
C LYS A 57 -22.28 -18.66 -19.83
N ASP A 58 -22.34 -19.21 -21.02
CA ASP A 58 -22.95 -18.59 -22.22
C ASP A 58 -22.38 -17.17 -22.50
N GLY A 59 -21.07 -16.98 -22.26
CA GLY A 59 -20.39 -15.69 -22.45
C GLY A 59 -20.62 -14.65 -21.34
N VAL A 60 -21.41 -15.00 -20.32
CA VAL A 60 -21.66 -14.11 -19.16
C VAL A 60 -20.78 -14.52 -18.00
N ALA A 61 -20.14 -13.52 -17.38
CA ALA A 61 -19.32 -13.70 -16.17
C ALA A 61 -20.21 -13.71 -14.91
N TYR A 62 -20.03 -14.74 -14.07
CA TYR A 62 -20.71 -14.90 -12.79
C TYR A 62 -19.68 -14.94 -11.65
N ASP A 63 -20.13 -14.65 -10.44
CA ASP A 63 -19.31 -14.70 -9.21
C ASP A 63 -18.09 -13.77 -9.21
N LYS A 64 -18.10 -12.68 -10.00
CA LYS A 64 -17.04 -11.70 -10.02
C LYS A 64 -17.03 -10.91 -8.72
N PHE A 65 -15.83 -10.78 -8.11
CA PHE A 65 -15.65 -10.02 -6.87
C PHE A 65 -15.52 -8.53 -7.19
N GLU A 66 -16.66 -7.86 -7.41
CA GLU A 66 -16.72 -6.46 -7.89
C GLU A 66 -17.32 -5.47 -6.91
N ASP A 67 -18.09 -5.94 -5.91
CA ASP A 67 -18.69 -5.03 -4.93
C ASP A 67 -17.63 -4.17 -4.21
N PRO A 68 -17.68 -2.83 -4.31
CA PRO A 68 -16.64 -1.97 -3.78
C PRO A 68 -16.45 -2.12 -2.28
N GLU A 69 -17.54 -2.26 -1.51
CA GLU A 69 -17.47 -2.37 -0.06
C GLU A 69 -16.82 -3.70 0.36
N LEU A 70 -17.21 -4.80 -0.26
CA LEU A 70 -16.59 -6.11 -0.02
C LEU A 70 -15.11 -6.11 -0.40
N ARG A 71 -14.75 -5.50 -1.53
CA ARG A 71 -13.35 -5.36 -1.97
C ARG A 71 -12.50 -4.59 -0.95
N TYR A 72 -13.03 -3.53 -0.34
CA TYR A 72 -12.33 -2.80 0.71
C TYR A 72 -12.25 -3.58 2.02
N ARG A 73 -13.33 -4.24 2.44
CA ARG A 73 -13.37 -5.03 3.67
C ARG A 73 -12.54 -6.31 3.60
N GLN A 74 -12.48 -6.94 2.43
CA GLN A 74 -11.75 -8.18 2.20
C GLN A 74 -10.63 -7.98 1.17
N ARG A 75 -9.75 -7.01 1.42
CA ARG A 75 -8.66 -6.65 0.52
C ARG A 75 -7.74 -7.83 0.17
N TYR A 76 -7.54 -8.76 1.07
CA TYR A 76 -6.76 -9.97 0.85
C TYR A 76 -7.42 -10.91 -0.20
N VAL A 77 -8.74 -10.98 -0.24
CA VAL A 77 -9.47 -11.71 -1.28
C VAL A 77 -9.37 -10.97 -2.62
N ASP A 78 -9.60 -9.65 -2.61
CA ASP A 78 -9.48 -8.78 -3.78
C ASP A 78 -8.09 -8.92 -4.45
N LEU A 79 -7.02 -8.93 -3.66
CA LEU A 79 -5.65 -9.15 -4.14
C LEU A 79 -5.42 -10.56 -4.70
N ALA A 80 -6.15 -11.57 -4.20
CA ALA A 80 -6.01 -12.95 -4.65
C ALA A 80 -6.73 -13.23 -5.97
N VAL A 81 -7.84 -12.54 -6.25
CA VAL A 81 -8.72 -12.83 -7.39
C VAL A 81 -8.71 -11.76 -8.49
N ASN A 82 -8.23 -10.56 -8.19
CA ASN A 82 -8.12 -9.43 -9.13
C ASN A 82 -6.65 -9.01 -9.27
N GLU A 83 -5.96 -9.53 -10.27
CA GLU A 83 -4.52 -9.32 -10.47
C GLU A 83 -4.14 -7.84 -10.61
N GLU A 84 -4.98 -7.03 -11.28
CA GLU A 84 -4.76 -5.61 -11.49
C GLU A 84 -4.68 -4.80 -10.19
N VAL A 85 -5.29 -5.28 -9.10
CA VAL A 85 -5.26 -4.61 -7.79
C VAL A 85 -3.86 -4.62 -7.21
N LYS A 86 -3.12 -5.70 -7.39
CA LYS A 86 -1.74 -5.85 -6.92
C LYS A 86 -0.82 -4.81 -7.56
N ASP A 87 -1.02 -4.52 -8.85
CA ASP A 87 -0.25 -3.51 -9.58
C ASP A 87 -0.41 -2.11 -9.00
N ILE A 88 -1.61 -1.77 -8.54
CA ILE A 88 -1.87 -0.46 -7.89
C ILE A 88 -1.00 -0.31 -6.64
N PHE A 89 -0.90 -1.35 -5.80
CA PHE A 89 -0.08 -1.31 -4.59
C PHE A 89 1.42 -1.31 -4.91
N ILE A 90 1.85 -2.03 -5.94
CA ILE A 90 3.24 -1.98 -6.43
C ILE A 90 3.58 -0.56 -6.93
N LYS A 91 2.71 0.06 -7.73
CA LYS A 91 2.86 1.44 -8.19
C LYS A 91 2.90 2.43 -7.02
N ARG A 92 2.02 2.27 -6.04
CA ARG A 92 2.04 3.09 -4.82
C ARG A 92 3.38 2.98 -4.08
N SER A 93 3.93 1.79 -3.93
CA SER A 93 5.25 1.59 -3.32
C SER A 93 6.36 2.30 -4.10
N LYS A 94 6.33 2.22 -5.44
CA LYS A 94 7.29 2.94 -6.30
C LYS A 94 7.18 4.47 -6.16
N VAL A 95 5.96 5.01 -5.99
CA VAL A 95 5.75 6.44 -5.71
C VAL A 95 6.53 6.86 -4.47
N PHE A 96 6.37 6.16 -3.34
CA PHE A 96 7.07 6.50 -2.11
C PHE A 96 8.58 6.35 -2.21
N SER A 97 9.07 5.29 -2.85
CA SER A 97 10.50 5.10 -3.08
C SER A 97 11.09 6.25 -3.91
N SER A 98 10.43 6.64 -5.00
CA SER A 98 10.85 7.74 -5.86
C SER A 98 10.86 9.10 -5.15
N MET A 99 9.87 9.36 -4.27
CA MET A 99 9.86 10.56 -3.42
C MET A 99 11.08 10.61 -2.52
N ARG A 100 11.35 9.53 -1.78
CA ARG A 100 12.50 9.42 -0.88
C ARG A 100 13.82 9.62 -1.61
N GLU A 101 14.00 8.92 -2.73
CA GLU A 101 15.19 9.08 -3.56
C GLU A 101 15.40 10.52 -4.01
N TYR A 102 14.32 11.21 -4.42
CA TYR A 102 14.40 12.59 -4.84
C TYR A 102 14.79 13.52 -3.71
N PHE A 103 14.15 13.41 -2.55
CA PHE A 103 14.46 14.26 -1.38
C PHE A 103 15.85 14.00 -0.84
N ASN A 104 16.26 12.75 -0.73
CA ASN A 104 17.59 12.34 -0.30
C ASN A 104 18.67 12.86 -1.27
N SER A 105 18.38 12.86 -2.59
CA SER A 105 19.31 13.42 -3.60
C SER A 105 19.50 14.93 -3.49
N LYS A 106 18.61 15.63 -2.74
CA LYS A 106 18.72 17.05 -2.41
C LYS A 106 19.36 17.31 -1.06
N GLY A 107 19.74 16.25 -0.35
CA GLY A 107 20.31 16.34 1.01
C GLY A 107 19.25 16.58 2.09
N TYR A 108 17.95 16.38 1.80
CA TYR A 108 16.89 16.54 2.80
C TYR A 108 16.77 15.28 3.65
N MET A 109 16.51 15.48 4.93
CA MET A 109 16.44 14.41 5.92
C MET A 109 14.99 13.95 6.12
N GLU A 110 14.75 12.62 6.03
CA GLU A 110 13.49 12.03 6.49
C GLU A 110 13.48 12.01 8.02
N VAL A 111 12.40 12.47 8.60
CA VAL A 111 12.22 12.53 10.05
C VAL A 111 10.89 11.93 10.47
N GLU A 112 10.79 11.53 11.73
CA GLU A 112 9.56 11.10 12.38
C GLU A 112 9.25 12.04 13.53
N THR A 113 8.08 12.66 13.50
CA THR A 113 7.61 13.58 14.55
C THR A 113 6.45 12.94 15.33
N PRO A 114 6.16 13.41 16.57
CA PRO A 114 5.16 12.79 17.42
C PRO A 114 3.76 12.72 16.79
N ILE A 115 3.16 11.53 16.82
CA ILE A 115 1.75 11.31 16.44
C ILE A 115 0.82 11.74 17.58
N LEU A 116 1.19 11.40 18.83
CA LEU A 116 0.44 11.84 20.01
C LEU A 116 0.96 13.20 20.45
N GLN A 117 0.08 14.19 20.49
CA GLN A 117 0.42 15.59 20.76
C GLN A 117 -0.43 16.12 21.93
N SER A 118 0.15 16.99 22.74
CA SER A 118 -0.56 17.67 23.82
C SER A 118 -1.50 18.77 23.30
N ILE A 119 -1.20 19.31 22.11
CA ILE A 119 -1.99 20.36 21.44
C ILE A 119 -2.11 19.98 19.98
N ALA A 120 -3.36 19.87 19.50
CA ALA A 120 -3.60 19.68 18.06
C ALA A 120 -3.35 21.02 17.32
N GLY A 121 -2.63 20.96 16.20
CA GLY A 121 -2.32 22.15 15.40
C GLY A 121 -1.73 21.82 14.04
N GLY A 122 -1.49 22.86 13.23
CA GLY A 122 -0.92 22.75 11.87
C GLY A 122 -1.99 22.57 10.77
N ALA A 123 -3.27 22.43 11.11
CA ALA A 123 -4.39 22.35 10.16
C ALA A 123 -5.70 22.74 10.82
N ALA A 124 -6.72 23.05 10.02
CA ALA A 124 -8.09 23.27 10.47
C ALA A 124 -8.88 21.98 10.34
N ALA A 125 -8.76 21.09 11.34
CA ALA A 125 -9.45 19.79 11.36
C ALA A 125 -9.77 19.37 12.79
N ARG A 126 -10.75 18.48 12.97
CA ARG A 126 -11.07 17.89 14.28
C ARG A 126 -10.10 16.77 14.60
N PRO A 127 -9.41 16.78 15.76
CA PRO A 127 -8.54 15.70 16.16
C PRO A 127 -9.33 14.50 16.72
N PHE A 128 -8.73 13.30 16.67
CA PHE A 128 -9.09 12.21 17.57
C PHE A 128 -8.45 12.48 18.93
N ILE A 129 -9.18 12.29 19.98
CA ILE A 129 -8.74 12.52 21.37
C ILE A 129 -8.53 11.16 22.04
N THR A 130 -7.42 11.00 22.72
CA THR A 130 -7.13 9.83 23.55
C THR A 130 -6.67 10.27 24.94
N HIS A 131 -6.45 9.34 25.86
CA HIS A 131 -6.04 9.61 27.23
C HIS A 131 -4.73 8.90 27.55
N HIS A 132 -3.78 9.63 28.13
CA HIS A 132 -2.54 9.05 28.64
C HIS A 132 -2.72 8.65 30.09
N ASN A 133 -2.90 7.36 30.37
CA ASN A 133 -3.28 6.85 31.69
C ASN A 133 -2.27 7.20 32.79
N ALA A 134 -0.97 7.07 32.52
CA ALA A 134 0.05 7.29 33.53
C ALA A 134 0.23 8.77 33.89
N LEU A 135 -0.07 9.69 32.99
CA LEU A 135 0.04 11.14 33.19
C LEU A 135 -1.33 11.79 33.46
N ASP A 136 -2.41 11.00 33.42
CA ASP A 136 -3.80 11.45 33.60
C ASP A 136 -4.13 12.72 32.79
N MET A 137 -3.80 12.70 31.49
CA MET A 137 -3.99 13.86 30.62
C MET A 137 -4.52 13.46 29.23
N PRO A 138 -5.32 14.35 28.58
CA PRO A 138 -5.73 14.12 27.21
C PRO A 138 -4.56 14.31 26.26
N LEU A 139 -4.52 13.47 25.21
CA LEU A 139 -3.63 13.63 24.07
C LEU A 139 -4.47 13.62 22.79
N TYR A 140 -3.92 14.25 21.76
CA TYR A 140 -4.54 14.38 20.44
C TYR A 140 -3.71 13.64 19.41
N MET A 141 -4.37 12.83 18.58
CA MET A 141 -3.72 12.30 17.39
C MET A 141 -3.49 13.44 16.40
N ARG A 142 -2.29 13.56 15.86
CA ARG A 142 -1.91 14.69 15.01
C ARG A 142 -2.81 14.82 13.78
N ILE A 143 -3.19 16.04 13.48
CA ILE A 143 -3.94 16.42 12.26
C ILE A 143 -3.01 16.87 11.13
N ALA A 144 -1.76 17.22 11.47
CA ALA A 144 -0.66 17.61 10.59
C ALA A 144 0.69 17.43 11.31
N SER A 145 1.77 17.31 10.56
CA SER A 145 3.16 17.28 11.06
C SER A 145 3.83 18.67 11.08
N GLU A 146 3.20 19.68 10.52
CA GLU A 146 3.69 21.03 10.22
C GLU A 146 4.49 21.66 11.36
N LEU A 147 3.93 21.76 12.56
CA LEU A 147 4.54 22.53 13.66
C LEU A 147 5.86 21.91 14.12
N TYR A 148 5.98 20.60 14.10
CA TYR A 148 7.22 19.92 14.47
C TYR A 148 8.27 20.03 13.37
N LEU A 149 7.89 19.92 12.11
CA LEU A 149 8.82 20.10 10.99
C LEU A 149 9.37 21.53 10.94
N LYS A 150 8.54 22.54 11.20
CA LYS A 150 9.00 23.93 11.34
C LYS A 150 10.00 24.11 12.49
N ARG A 151 9.81 23.44 13.62
CA ARG A 151 10.77 23.47 14.74
C ARG A 151 12.13 22.89 14.35
N LEU A 152 12.16 21.87 13.50
CA LEU A 152 13.41 21.31 13.00
C LEU A 152 14.16 22.28 12.09
N ILE A 153 13.45 23.06 11.27
CA ILE A 153 14.04 24.14 10.48
C ILE A 153 14.62 25.22 11.41
N VAL A 154 13.90 25.63 12.46
CA VAL A 154 14.42 26.55 13.48
C VAL A 154 15.63 25.96 14.19
N GLY A 155 15.67 24.64 14.38
CA GLY A 155 16.81 23.92 14.95
C GLY A 155 18.04 23.83 14.05
N GLY A 156 17.96 24.35 12.80
CA GLY A 156 19.11 24.48 11.90
C GLY A 156 19.17 23.45 10.75
N PHE A 157 18.14 22.62 10.56
CA PHE A 157 18.07 21.76 9.37
C PHE A 157 17.73 22.60 8.13
N GLU A 158 18.45 22.39 7.03
CA GLU A 158 18.18 23.08 5.77
C GLU A 158 16.95 22.53 5.02
N GLY A 159 16.67 21.25 5.20
CA GLY A 159 15.49 20.60 4.60
C GLY A 159 15.15 19.31 5.31
N VAL A 160 13.89 19.18 5.68
CA VAL A 160 13.32 17.99 6.33
C VAL A 160 12.03 17.59 5.67
N TYR A 161 11.73 16.30 5.65
CA TYR A 161 10.44 15.79 5.20
C TYR A 161 9.96 14.64 6.07
N GLU A 162 8.67 14.44 6.09
CA GLU A 162 8.05 13.31 6.75
C GLU A 162 6.98 12.70 5.84
N ILE A 163 6.98 11.37 5.74
CA ILE A 163 5.92 10.58 5.10
C ILE A 163 5.26 9.76 6.19
N GLY A 164 4.12 10.22 6.67
CA GLY A 164 3.48 9.63 7.84
C GLY A 164 1.96 9.71 7.82
N LYS A 165 1.35 9.16 8.86
CA LYS A 165 -0.09 9.20 9.05
C LYS A 165 -0.52 10.46 9.76
N ASN A 166 -1.55 11.11 9.21
CA ASN A 166 -2.33 12.15 9.87
C ASN A 166 -3.76 11.65 10.10
N PHE A 167 -4.43 12.21 11.10
CA PHE A 167 -5.73 11.75 11.58
C PHE A 167 -6.69 12.93 11.68
N ARG A 168 -7.84 12.83 11.01
CA ARG A 168 -8.89 13.86 11.06
C ARG A 168 -10.22 13.21 11.34
N ASN A 169 -10.81 13.55 12.48
CA ASN A 169 -12.10 12.99 12.95
C ASN A 169 -13.27 13.68 12.22
N GLU A 170 -13.37 13.42 10.95
CA GLU A 170 -14.32 14.02 10.02
C GLU A 170 -15.01 12.96 9.18
N GLY A 171 -15.92 13.37 8.28
CA GLY A 171 -16.64 12.46 7.40
C GLY A 171 -15.74 11.68 6.44
N MET A 172 -16.22 10.53 5.99
CA MET A 172 -15.57 9.64 5.03
C MET A 172 -16.26 9.71 3.68
N ASP A 173 -15.47 9.78 2.59
CA ASP A 173 -15.94 9.64 1.21
C ASP A 173 -14.89 8.97 0.33
N ARG A 174 -15.04 9.01 -0.99
CA ARG A 174 -14.09 8.41 -1.95
C ARG A 174 -12.69 9.01 -1.89
N THR A 175 -12.53 10.23 -1.43
CA THR A 175 -11.29 11.02 -1.42
C THR A 175 -10.82 11.39 -0.02
N HIS A 176 -11.66 11.20 0.99
CA HIS A 176 -11.35 11.52 2.38
C HIS A 176 -11.46 10.29 3.27
N ASN A 177 -10.42 10.05 4.04
CA ASN A 177 -10.37 9.00 5.05
C ASN A 177 -9.89 9.60 6.38
N PRO A 178 -10.45 9.22 7.52
CA PRO A 178 -10.04 9.73 8.83
C PRO A 178 -8.57 9.50 9.16
N GLU A 179 -7.97 8.46 8.61
CA GLU A 179 -6.55 8.15 8.65
C GLU A 179 -5.99 8.14 7.24
N PHE A 180 -5.02 8.98 6.95
CA PHE A 180 -4.42 9.08 5.63
C PHE A 180 -2.91 9.30 5.70
N THR A 181 -2.20 8.88 4.67
CA THR A 181 -0.77 9.15 4.54
C THR A 181 -0.58 10.52 3.91
N CYS A 182 0.20 11.36 4.58
CA CYS A 182 0.59 12.68 4.10
C CYS A 182 2.12 12.71 3.96
N MET A 183 2.60 13.41 2.94
CA MET A 183 4.00 13.79 2.80
C MET A 183 4.07 15.30 2.96
N GLU A 184 4.85 15.75 3.93
CA GLU A 184 5.15 17.16 4.15
C GLU A 184 6.65 17.40 4.03
N ILE A 185 7.03 18.52 3.41
CA ILE A 185 8.43 18.92 3.23
C ILE A 185 8.58 20.39 3.61
N TYR A 186 9.66 20.71 4.34
CA TYR A 186 10.02 22.06 4.76
C TYR A 186 11.48 22.31 4.41
N VAL A 187 11.74 23.44 3.74
CA VAL A 187 13.06 23.81 3.24
C VAL A 187 13.35 25.26 3.60
N ALA A 188 14.48 25.48 4.28
CA ALA A 188 14.93 26.81 4.69
C ALA A 188 15.28 27.67 3.47
N TYR A 189 15.07 28.98 3.58
CA TYR A 189 15.46 30.01 2.60
C TYR A 189 14.89 29.80 1.20
N LYS A 190 13.73 29.13 1.08
CA LYS A 190 13.00 28.91 -0.19
C LYS A 190 11.61 29.52 -0.10
N ASP A 191 11.16 30.07 -1.24
CA ASP A 191 9.82 30.65 -1.38
C ASP A 191 8.86 29.69 -2.09
N TYR A 192 7.62 30.14 -2.28
CA TYR A 192 6.58 29.35 -2.95
C TYR A 192 6.87 29.11 -4.45
N ASN A 193 7.56 30.05 -5.14
CA ASN A 193 7.90 29.87 -6.56
C ASN A 193 8.91 28.72 -6.72
N TRP A 194 9.90 28.68 -5.81
CA TRP A 194 10.83 27.56 -5.79
C TRP A 194 10.10 26.24 -5.49
N MET A 195 9.16 26.25 -4.55
CA MET A 195 8.38 25.05 -4.17
C MET A 195 7.50 24.58 -5.31
N MET A 196 6.89 25.46 -6.10
CA MET A 196 6.15 25.10 -7.31
C MET A 196 7.03 24.33 -8.29
N SER A 197 8.18 24.88 -8.67
CA SER A 197 9.14 24.22 -9.57
C SER A 197 9.70 22.91 -9.01
N PHE A 198 9.88 22.84 -7.69
CA PHE A 198 10.31 21.61 -7.01
C PHE A 198 9.24 20.53 -7.10
N THR A 199 7.97 20.88 -6.88
CA THR A 199 6.83 19.96 -6.95
C THR A 199 6.62 19.44 -8.37
N GLU A 200 6.73 20.28 -9.40
CA GLU A 200 6.65 19.86 -10.81
C GLU A 200 7.71 18.80 -11.13
N LYS A 201 8.97 19.04 -10.74
CA LYS A 201 10.07 18.09 -10.94
C LYS A 201 9.88 16.78 -10.15
N LEU A 202 9.32 16.87 -8.94
CA LEU A 202 8.98 15.69 -8.15
C LEU A 202 7.93 14.83 -8.87
N LEU A 203 6.85 15.45 -9.35
CA LEU A 203 5.77 14.74 -10.05
C LEU A 203 6.27 14.12 -11.36
N GLU A 204 7.08 14.84 -12.13
CA GLU A 204 7.73 14.33 -13.34
C GLU A 204 8.56 13.08 -13.03
N ARG A 205 9.40 13.13 -12.01
CA ARG A 205 10.25 12.01 -11.61
C ARG A 205 9.44 10.79 -11.16
N ILE A 206 8.38 11.01 -10.37
CA ILE A 206 7.47 9.96 -9.95
C ILE A 206 6.79 9.31 -11.17
N CYS A 207 6.31 10.12 -12.10
CA CYS A 207 5.64 9.64 -13.31
C CYS A 207 6.57 8.73 -14.12
N ILE A 208 7.82 9.13 -14.33
CA ILE A 208 8.83 8.32 -15.01
C ILE A 208 9.10 7.02 -14.26
N ALA A 209 9.27 7.08 -12.94
CA ALA A 209 9.56 5.90 -12.11
C ALA A 209 8.42 4.86 -12.12
N VAL A 210 7.17 5.32 -12.20
CA VAL A 210 5.97 4.45 -12.15
C VAL A 210 5.57 3.95 -13.54
N ASN A 211 5.61 4.82 -14.55
CA ASN A 211 5.06 4.55 -15.88
C ASN A 211 6.14 4.34 -16.96
N GLY A 212 7.40 4.67 -16.68
CA GLY A 212 8.51 4.63 -17.66
C GLY A 212 8.57 5.83 -18.63
N THR A 213 7.58 6.73 -18.57
CA THR A 213 7.48 7.94 -19.42
C THR A 213 7.00 9.13 -18.59
N ARG A 214 7.18 10.34 -19.13
CA ARG A 214 6.65 11.58 -18.58
C ARG A 214 5.14 11.68 -18.73
#